data_117417aef67e44243118d21b3aefce4e
#
_entry.id   117417aef67e44243118d21b3aefce4e
#
_cell.length_a   1.000
_cell.length_b   1.000
_cell.length_c   1.000
_cell.angle_alpha   90.00
_cell.angle_beta   90.00
_cell.angle_gamma   90.00
#
_symmetry.space_group_name_H-M   'P 1'
#
loop_
_entity.id
_entity.type
_entity.pdbx_description
1 polymer ?
#
loop_
_entity_poly.entity_id
_entity_poly.type
_entity_poly.pdbx_seq_one_letter_code
_entity_poly.pdbx_strand_id
1 'polypeptide(L)'
;MKIVDFHCDTISQLYDLKQSGENINLKENKLHLDLNKMKKSDYMLQVFASYVDLGSNNKPLESCLSYIDLLYKEVEKNKNEIGIVYNYEDILKNIENKKMSALLSIEEGGVCKGNLSLLRNFYRLGVRMMTLTWNYENELGFPNEIINNKLVCDRGLKDRGFEFIEEMENLGIIIDVSHL
;
A
#
# COMPACT_ATOMS: atom_id res chain seq x y z
N MET A 1 -4.89 16.45 -17.91
CA MET A 1 -3.62 16.11 -17.23
C MET A 1 -3.86 14.79 -16.50
N LYS A 2 -3.01 13.79 -16.70
CA LYS A 2 -3.15 12.50 -16.01
C LYS A 2 -2.68 12.60 -14.58
N ILE A 3 -3.43 11.98 -13.65
CA ILE A 3 -3.07 11.92 -12.23
C ILE A 3 -2.36 10.60 -11.94
N VAL A 4 -1.24 10.69 -11.22
CA VAL A 4 -0.56 9.59 -10.54
C VAL A 4 -0.58 9.92 -9.06
N ASP A 5 -1.22 9.08 -8.26
CA ASP A 5 -1.34 9.27 -6.82
C ASP A 5 -0.67 8.11 -6.09
N PHE A 6 0.26 8.43 -5.19
CA PHE A 6 1.13 7.46 -4.54
C PHE A 6 0.57 6.87 -3.25
N HIS A 7 -0.66 7.27 -2.81
CA HIS A 7 -1.22 6.71 -1.59
C HIS A 7 -2.74 6.81 -1.50
N CYS A 8 -3.39 5.73 -1.09
CA CYS A 8 -4.74 5.75 -0.52
C CYS A 8 -4.98 4.52 0.35
N ASP A 9 -5.76 4.68 1.44
CA ASP A 9 -6.16 3.61 2.37
C ASP A 9 -7.49 2.95 2.00
N THR A 10 -7.96 3.20 0.79
CA THR A 10 -9.30 2.78 0.37
C THR A 10 -9.53 1.28 0.57
N ILE A 11 -8.51 0.43 0.35
CA ILE A 11 -8.71 -1.01 0.40
C ILE A 11 -8.84 -1.56 1.82
N SER A 12 -8.07 -1.03 2.78
CA SER A 12 -8.21 -1.38 4.20
C SER A 12 -9.56 -0.94 4.74
N GLN A 13 -9.99 0.29 4.42
CA GLN A 13 -11.31 0.79 4.81
C GLN A 13 -12.47 0.01 4.17
N LEU A 14 -12.35 -0.39 2.89
CA LEU A 14 -13.33 -1.28 2.24
C LEU A 14 -13.42 -2.62 2.95
N TYR A 15 -12.28 -3.18 3.35
CA TYR A 15 -12.26 -4.46 4.07
C TYR A 15 -13.01 -4.34 5.41
N ASP A 16 -12.71 -3.33 6.23
CA ASP A 16 -13.32 -3.15 7.53
C ASP A 16 -14.84 -2.93 7.44
N LEU A 17 -15.28 -2.12 6.47
CA LEU A 17 -16.70 -1.90 6.22
C LEU A 17 -17.41 -3.18 5.74
N LYS A 18 -16.76 -4.00 4.91
CA LYS A 18 -17.31 -5.31 4.52
C LYS A 18 -17.41 -6.28 5.71
N GLN A 19 -16.41 -6.27 6.61
CA GLN A 19 -16.47 -7.10 7.83
C GLN A 19 -17.61 -6.66 8.77
N SER A 20 -17.94 -5.38 8.79
CA SER A 20 -19.10 -4.85 9.53
C SER A 20 -20.45 -5.09 8.83
N GLY A 21 -20.47 -5.79 7.69
CA GLY A 21 -21.69 -6.17 6.96
C GLY A 21 -22.16 -5.14 5.92
N GLU A 22 -21.38 -4.11 5.61
CA GLU A 22 -21.74 -3.14 4.57
C GLU A 22 -21.56 -3.72 3.17
N ASN A 23 -22.52 -3.46 2.29
CA ASN A 23 -22.42 -3.75 0.88
C ASN A 23 -21.71 -2.62 0.15
N ILE A 24 -20.37 -2.66 0.17
CA ILE A 24 -19.50 -1.63 -0.39
C ILE A 24 -18.48 -2.26 -1.34
N ASN A 25 -18.04 -1.53 -2.36
CA ASN A 25 -17.09 -2.01 -3.37
C ASN A 25 -16.16 -0.89 -3.88
N LEU A 26 -15.15 -1.26 -4.67
CA LEU A 26 -14.20 -0.30 -5.21
C LEU A 26 -14.78 0.52 -6.37
N LYS A 27 -15.81 0.02 -7.08
CA LYS A 27 -16.39 0.72 -8.23
C LYS A 27 -17.05 2.03 -7.84
N GLU A 28 -17.83 2.00 -6.74
CA GLU A 28 -18.54 3.14 -6.21
C GLU A 28 -18.69 2.97 -4.69
N ASN A 29 -18.32 4.00 -3.94
CA ASN A 29 -18.39 3.97 -2.48
C ASN A 29 -18.48 5.38 -1.88
N LYS A 30 -18.74 5.42 -0.56
CA LYS A 30 -18.81 6.66 0.23
C LYS A 30 -17.46 7.19 0.73
N LEU A 31 -16.36 6.46 0.47
CA LEU A 31 -15.01 6.84 0.88
C LEU A 31 -14.46 7.95 -0.02
N HIS A 32 -13.23 8.37 0.25
CA HIS A 32 -12.59 9.45 -0.51
C HIS A 32 -12.32 9.07 -1.97
N LEU A 33 -12.01 7.81 -2.23
CA LEU A 33 -11.65 7.31 -3.55
C LEU A 33 -12.47 6.08 -3.97
N ASP A 34 -12.87 6.06 -5.25
CA ASP A 34 -13.46 4.93 -5.96
C ASP A 34 -13.17 5.05 -7.47
N LEU A 35 -13.44 4.00 -8.24
CA LEU A 35 -13.14 4.00 -9.67
C LEU A 35 -13.91 5.07 -10.46
N ASN A 36 -15.13 5.39 -10.05
CA ASN A 36 -15.92 6.44 -10.70
C ASN A 36 -15.29 7.83 -10.48
N LYS A 37 -14.82 8.12 -9.25
CA LYS A 37 -14.10 9.35 -8.91
C LYS A 37 -12.76 9.43 -9.62
N MET A 38 -11.98 8.33 -9.62
CA MET A 38 -10.71 8.24 -10.34
C MET A 38 -10.88 8.50 -11.83
N LYS A 39 -11.88 7.89 -12.46
CA LYS A 39 -12.18 8.07 -13.89
C LYS A 39 -12.57 9.51 -14.20
N LYS A 40 -13.43 10.12 -13.37
CA LYS A 40 -13.84 11.53 -13.52
C LYS A 40 -12.67 12.50 -13.41
N SER A 41 -11.66 12.16 -12.59
CA SER A 41 -10.49 12.99 -12.34
C SER A 41 -9.28 12.63 -13.23
N ASP A 42 -9.46 11.77 -14.24
CA ASP A 42 -8.43 11.39 -15.22
C ASP A 42 -7.20 10.71 -14.58
N TYR A 43 -7.43 9.81 -13.63
CA TYR A 43 -6.37 9.01 -13.01
C TYR A 43 -5.73 8.05 -14.02
N MET A 44 -4.41 7.99 -13.99
CA MET A 44 -3.60 7.02 -14.72
C MET A 44 -3.16 5.87 -13.82
N LEU A 45 -2.72 6.21 -12.61
CA LEU A 45 -2.24 5.24 -11.62
C LEU A 45 -2.64 5.67 -10.20
N GLN A 46 -3.07 4.71 -9.41
CA GLN A 46 -3.26 4.82 -7.97
C GLN A 46 -2.44 3.75 -7.26
N VAL A 47 -1.69 4.15 -6.24
CA VAL A 47 -1.07 3.24 -5.27
C VAL A 47 -2.09 2.96 -4.17
N PHE A 48 -2.46 1.68 -4.02
CA PHE A 48 -3.36 1.20 -2.98
C PHE A 48 -2.55 0.63 -1.83
N ALA A 49 -2.62 1.28 -0.67
CA ALA A 49 -1.93 0.85 0.52
C ALA A 49 -2.69 -0.24 1.26
N SER A 50 -2.02 -1.35 1.56
CA SER A 50 -2.44 -2.30 2.59
C SER A 50 -1.99 -1.74 3.94
N TYR A 51 -2.77 -0.77 4.45
CA TYR A 51 -2.49 -0.08 5.70
C TYR A 51 -2.82 -0.95 6.91
N VAL A 52 -1.90 -1.05 7.86
CA VAL A 52 -2.08 -1.81 9.10
C VAL A 52 -1.59 -0.99 10.29
N ASP A 53 -2.50 -0.66 11.19
CA ASP A 53 -2.16 -0.03 12.48
C ASP A 53 -1.63 -1.09 13.46
N LEU A 54 -0.32 -1.13 13.70
CA LEU A 54 0.31 -2.07 14.63
C LEU A 54 -0.13 -1.86 16.09
N GLY A 55 -0.56 -0.65 16.45
CA GLY A 55 -0.99 -0.32 17.81
C GLY A 55 -2.31 -0.95 18.21
N SER A 56 -3.18 -1.20 17.24
CA SER A 56 -4.53 -1.75 17.46
C SER A 56 -4.77 -3.11 16.85
N ASN A 57 -3.90 -3.56 15.92
CA ASN A 57 -4.10 -4.80 15.18
C ASN A 57 -3.33 -5.99 15.77
N ASN A 58 -4.04 -6.98 16.27
CA ASN A 58 -3.46 -8.20 16.86
C ASN A 58 -2.94 -9.21 15.83
N LYS A 59 -3.27 -9.03 14.54
CA LYS A 59 -2.93 -9.95 13.43
C LYS A 59 -2.47 -9.16 12.19
N PRO A 60 -1.41 -8.35 12.32
CA PRO A 60 -1.02 -7.41 11.26
C PRO A 60 -0.69 -8.10 9.93
N LEU A 61 0.00 -9.23 9.96
CA LEU A 61 0.34 -10.00 8.75
C LEU A 61 -0.92 -10.53 8.05
N GLU A 62 -1.83 -11.13 8.81
CA GLU A 62 -3.07 -11.70 8.28
C GLU A 62 -3.99 -10.62 7.71
N SER A 63 -4.07 -9.46 8.36
CA SER A 63 -4.84 -8.32 7.88
C SER A 63 -4.27 -7.78 6.57
N CYS A 64 -2.96 -7.57 6.51
CA CYS A 64 -2.27 -7.13 5.30
C CYS A 64 -2.53 -8.09 4.12
N LEU A 65 -2.42 -9.40 4.33
CA LEU A 65 -2.73 -10.41 3.30
C LEU A 65 -4.20 -10.37 2.86
N SER A 66 -5.11 -10.11 3.80
CA SER A 66 -6.55 -9.99 3.49
C SER A 66 -6.86 -8.75 2.65
N TYR A 67 -6.17 -7.63 2.88
CA TYR A 67 -6.30 -6.42 2.08
C TYR A 67 -5.78 -6.62 0.66
N ILE A 68 -4.65 -7.31 0.51
CA ILE A 68 -4.08 -7.70 -0.79
C ILE A 68 -5.08 -8.55 -1.58
N ASP A 69 -5.64 -9.60 -0.95
CA ASP A 69 -6.65 -10.47 -1.57
C ASP A 69 -7.90 -9.68 -1.99
N LEU A 70 -8.36 -8.74 -1.14
CA LEU A 70 -9.50 -7.88 -1.49
C LEU A 70 -9.19 -6.99 -2.69
N LEU A 71 -8.01 -6.39 -2.77
CA LEU A 71 -7.64 -5.57 -3.94
C LEU A 71 -7.68 -6.39 -5.22
N TYR A 72 -7.11 -7.58 -5.23
CA TYR A 72 -7.15 -8.48 -6.39
C TYR A 72 -8.60 -8.80 -6.80
N LYS A 73 -9.46 -9.13 -5.84
CA LYS A 73 -10.88 -9.41 -6.09
C LYS A 73 -11.64 -8.21 -6.67
N GLU A 74 -11.39 -7.02 -6.11
CA GLU A 74 -12.05 -5.80 -6.59
C GLU A 74 -11.54 -5.38 -7.98
N VAL A 75 -10.23 -5.53 -8.27
CA VAL A 75 -9.68 -5.27 -9.60
C VAL A 75 -10.20 -6.28 -10.63
N GLU A 76 -10.27 -7.58 -10.30
CA GLU A 76 -10.83 -8.58 -11.23
C GLU A 76 -12.30 -8.31 -11.58
N LYS A 77 -13.12 -7.91 -10.59
CA LYS A 77 -14.51 -7.49 -10.86
C LYS A 77 -14.60 -6.28 -11.81
N ASN A 78 -13.58 -5.43 -11.82
CA ASN A 78 -13.53 -4.19 -12.59
C ASN A 78 -12.44 -4.21 -13.67
N LYS A 79 -12.02 -5.38 -14.14
CA LYS A 79 -10.87 -5.57 -15.05
C LYS A 79 -10.94 -4.82 -16.38
N ASN A 80 -12.11 -4.35 -16.77
CA ASN A 80 -12.29 -3.51 -17.96
C ASN A 80 -11.93 -2.04 -17.72
N GLU A 81 -11.76 -1.61 -16.46
CA GLU A 81 -11.51 -0.21 -16.09
C GLU A 81 -10.19 -0.01 -15.38
N ILE A 82 -9.68 -1.03 -14.68
CA ILE A 82 -8.44 -0.97 -13.92
C ILE A 82 -7.68 -2.29 -14.03
N GLY A 83 -6.36 -2.25 -13.98
CA GLY A 83 -5.49 -3.43 -13.96
C GLY A 83 -4.36 -3.28 -12.94
N ILE A 84 -4.00 -4.38 -12.24
CA ILE A 84 -2.80 -4.43 -11.40
C ILE A 84 -1.56 -4.23 -12.28
N VAL A 85 -0.59 -3.49 -11.76
CA VAL A 85 0.70 -3.27 -12.44
C VAL A 85 1.86 -3.69 -11.53
N TYR A 86 2.87 -4.32 -12.13
CA TYR A 86 4.06 -4.80 -11.47
C TYR A 86 5.34 -4.10 -11.96
N ASN A 87 5.25 -3.44 -13.13
CA ASN A 87 6.35 -2.77 -13.81
C ASN A 87 5.79 -1.67 -14.73
N TYR A 88 6.71 -0.94 -15.38
CA TYR A 88 6.36 0.16 -16.29
C TYR A 88 5.59 -0.30 -17.53
N GLU A 89 5.94 -1.47 -18.09
CA GLU A 89 5.30 -2.04 -19.26
C GLU A 89 3.81 -2.34 -19.02
N ASP A 90 3.47 -2.78 -17.81
CA ASP A 90 2.06 -3.00 -17.43
C ASP A 90 1.26 -1.69 -17.40
N ILE A 91 1.89 -0.58 -16.97
CA ILE A 91 1.26 0.75 -17.01
C ILE A 91 0.98 1.15 -18.46
N LEU A 92 1.95 1.00 -19.37
CA LEU A 92 1.78 1.30 -20.79
C LEU A 92 0.64 0.47 -21.39
N LYS A 93 0.59 -0.82 -21.07
CA LYS A 93 -0.45 -1.74 -21.51
C LYS A 93 -1.86 -1.33 -21.04
N ASN A 94 -1.96 -0.88 -19.78
CA ASN A 94 -3.22 -0.36 -19.25
C ASN A 94 -3.63 0.93 -19.98
N ILE A 95 -2.70 1.84 -20.25
CA ILE A 95 -2.96 3.07 -21.02
C ILE A 95 -3.48 2.75 -22.41
N GLU A 96 -2.82 1.84 -23.16
CA GLU A 96 -3.25 1.39 -24.48
C GLU A 96 -4.66 0.82 -24.47
N ASN A 97 -5.02 0.08 -23.42
CA ASN A 97 -6.34 -0.50 -23.20
C ASN A 97 -7.34 0.45 -22.54
N LYS A 98 -7.01 1.73 -22.36
CA LYS A 98 -7.83 2.76 -21.72
C LYS A 98 -8.25 2.41 -20.29
N LYS A 99 -7.38 1.71 -19.55
CA LYS A 99 -7.57 1.33 -18.16
C LYS A 99 -6.72 2.20 -17.25
N MET A 100 -7.17 2.37 -16.02
CA MET A 100 -6.36 2.88 -14.91
C MET A 100 -5.44 1.78 -14.40
N SER A 101 -4.38 2.17 -13.70
CA SER A 101 -3.42 1.24 -13.09
C SER A 101 -3.55 1.24 -11.57
N ALA A 102 -3.51 0.05 -10.97
CA ALA A 102 -3.43 -0.17 -9.53
C ALA A 102 -2.07 -0.74 -9.18
N LEU A 103 -1.27 -0.01 -8.39
CA LEU A 103 -0.02 -0.49 -7.82
C LEU A 103 -0.26 -0.82 -6.35
N LEU A 104 0.21 -1.99 -5.92
CA LEU A 104 0.04 -2.46 -4.55
C LEU A 104 1.20 -1.98 -3.67
N SER A 105 0.86 -1.35 -2.55
CA SER A 105 1.82 -1.02 -1.49
C SER A 105 1.43 -1.62 -0.15
N ILE A 106 2.39 -1.63 0.76
CA ILE A 106 2.18 -1.90 2.18
C ILE A 106 2.52 -0.62 2.93
N GLU A 107 1.60 -0.15 3.77
CA GLU A 107 1.90 0.86 4.77
C GLU A 107 1.95 0.20 6.14
N GLU A 108 3.08 0.21 6.68
CA GLU A 108 3.67 -0.36 7.88
C GLU A 108 4.49 -1.62 7.60
N GLY A 109 5.80 -1.40 7.34
CA GLY A 109 6.78 -2.48 7.10
C GLY A 109 6.96 -3.46 8.27
N GLY A 110 6.53 -3.10 9.48
CA GLY A 110 6.50 -3.96 10.65
C GLY A 110 5.63 -5.22 10.49
N VAL A 111 4.72 -5.27 9.49
CA VAL A 111 4.01 -6.52 9.14
C VAL A 111 4.96 -7.66 8.76
N CYS A 112 6.17 -7.33 8.31
CA CYS A 112 7.23 -8.30 7.99
C CYS A 112 7.97 -8.81 9.24
N LYS A 113 7.79 -8.20 10.41
CA LYS A 113 8.46 -8.60 11.67
C LYS A 113 9.99 -8.76 11.48
N GLY A 114 10.61 -7.85 10.74
CA GLY A 114 12.03 -7.91 10.41
C GLY A 114 12.47 -9.14 9.59
N ASN A 115 11.57 -9.85 8.92
CA ASN A 115 11.88 -11.08 8.19
C ASN A 115 11.90 -10.84 6.67
N LEU A 116 13.09 -10.90 6.07
CA LEU A 116 13.31 -10.73 4.62
C LEU A 116 12.55 -11.76 3.77
N SER A 117 12.27 -12.96 4.31
CA SER A 117 11.47 -13.94 3.55
C SER A 117 10.01 -13.49 3.39
N LEU A 118 9.45 -12.76 4.37
CA LEU A 118 8.12 -12.16 4.25
C LEU A 118 8.14 -11.02 3.22
N LEU A 119 9.15 -10.15 3.22
CA LEU A 119 9.33 -9.12 2.20
C LEU A 119 9.34 -9.72 0.79
N ARG A 120 10.14 -10.78 0.56
CA ARG A 120 10.18 -11.49 -0.73
C ARG A 120 8.85 -12.12 -1.11
N ASN A 121 8.09 -12.62 -0.14
CA ASN A 121 6.75 -13.16 -0.40
C ASN A 121 5.76 -12.06 -0.76
N PHE A 122 5.79 -10.91 -0.11
CA PHE A 122 4.99 -9.75 -0.51
C PHE A 122 5.32 -9.26 -1.92
N TYR A 123 6.62 -9.24 -2.29
CA TYR A 123 7.02 -8.95 -3.67
C TYR A 123 6.39 -9.93 -4.68
N ARG A 124 6.41 -11.25 -4.39
CA ARG A 124 5.75 -12.27 -5.23
C ARG A 124 4.24 -12.10 -5.30
N LEU A 125 3.63 -11.59 -4.23
CA LEU A 125 2.21 -11.21 -4.19
C LEU A 125 1.91 -9.89 -4.92
N GLY A 126 2.92 -9.23 -5.47
CA GLY A 126 2.72 -8.03 -6.30
C GLY A 126 2.99 -6.70 -5.62
N VAL A 127 3.45 -6.68 -4.38
CA VAL A 127 3.87 -5.43 -3.70
C VAL A 127 5.05 -4.82 -4.44
N ARG A 128 4.97 -3.50 -4.73
CA ARG A 128 6.01 -2.74 -5.41
C ARG A 128 6.40 -1.45 -4.69
N MET A 129 5.79 -1.19 -3.54
CA MET A 129 6.14 -0.07 -2.66
C MET A 129 5.90 -0.49 -1.21
N MET A 130 6.73 -0.02 -0.28
CA MET A 130 6.56 -0.28 1.14
C MET A 130 7.01 0.94 1.96
N THR A 131 6.13 1.40 2.84
CA THR A 131 6.43 2.39 3.88
C THR A 131 7.09 1.66 5.04
N LEU A 132 8.30 2.09 5.43
CA LEU A 132 9.13 1.36 6.40
C LEU A 132 8.56 1.37 7.81
N THR A 133 8.06 2.55 8.25
CA THR A 133 7.37 2.73 9.53
C THR A 133 6.11 3.56 9.30
N TRP A 134 5.09 3.34 10.10
CA TRP A 134 4.00 4.31 10.26
C TRP A 134 4.24 5.13 11.53
N ASN A 135 3.35 5.12 12.51
CA ASN A 135 3.46 5.94 13.72
C ASN A 135 4.05 5.18 14.92
N TYR A 136 4.52 3.95 14.73
CA TYR A 136 5.09 3.15 15.80
C TYR A 136 6.49 2.66 15.43
N GLU A 137 7.34 2.55 16.46
CA GLU A 137 8.60 1.84 16.35
C GLU A 137 8.34 0.37 15.96
N ASN A 138 9.10 -0.11 14.99
CA ASN A 138 9.07 -1.50 14.56
C ASN A 138 10.49 -2.06 14.41
N GLU A 139 10.65 -3.25 13.83
CA GLU A 139 11.96 -3.88 13.64
C GLU A 139 12.85 -3.14 12.65
N LEU A 140 12.28 -2.30 11.77
CA LEU A 140 13.01 -1.61 10.70
C LEU A 140 13.51 -0.23 11.11
N GLY A 141 12.77 0.47 11.98
CA GLY A 141 13.12 1.84 12.32
C GLY A 141 12.25 2.47 13.40
N PHE A 142 12.52 3.74 13.60
CA PHE A 142 11.80 4.63 14.51
C PHE A 142 11.00 5.62 13.66
N PRO A 143 9.72 5.84 13.95
CA PRO A 143 8.93 6.80 13.21
C PRO A 143 9.34 8.22 13.53
N ASN A 144 9.08 9.14 12.61
CA ASN A 144 9.18 10.57 12.84
C ASN A 144 8.10 11.00 13.85
N GLU A 145 8.50 11.33 15.06
CA GLU A 145 7.60 11.72 16.13
C GLU A 145 7.73 13.22 16.43
N ILE A 146 6.63 13.95 16.31
CA ILE A 146 6.56 15.38 16.58
C ILE A 146 5.59 15.64 17.73
N ILE A 147 6.09 16.15 18.85
CA ILE A 147 5.28 16.57 19.99
C ILE A 147 5.44 18.09 20.18
N ASN A 148 4.32 18.83 20.27
CA ASN A 148 4.31 20.29 20.43
C ASN A 148 5.19 21.03 19.39
N ASN A 149 5.10 20.64 18.12
CA ASN A 149 5.88 21.17 16.99
C ASN A 149 7.41 21.00 17.15
N LYS A 150 7.86 20.03 17.93
CA LYS A 150 9.27 19.67 18.05
C LYS A 150 9.45 18.21 17.69
N LEU A 151 10.48 17.94 16.87
CA LEU A 151 10.92 16.59 16.62
C LEU A 151 11.44 15.98 17.93
N VAL A 152 10.85 14.87 18.37
CA VAL A 152 11.19 14.17 19.61
C VAL A 152 12.04 12.94 19.37
N CYS A 153 11.96 12.37 18.16
CA CYS A 153 12.78 11.25 17.75
C CYS A 153 13.62 11.66 16.53
N ASP A 154 14.93 11.67 16.70
CA ASP A 154 15.93 11.91 15.64
C ASP A 154 16.62 10.60 15.21
N ARG A 155 16.07 9.46 15.65
CA ARG A 155 16.50 8.13 15.25
C ARG A 155 15.79 7.75 13.95
N GLY A 156 16.50 7.14 13.04
CA GLY A 156 15.95 6.68 11.77
C GLY A 156 15.88 5.15 11.72
N LEU A 157 16.57 4.58 10.75
CA LEU A 157 16.61 3.14 10.55
C LEU A 157 17.39 2.41 11.65
N LYS A 158 16.95 1.20 11.93
CA LYS A 158 17.71 0.18 12.65
C LYS A 158 18.56 -0.65 11.69
N ASP A 159 19.49 -1.46 12.18
CA ASP A 159 20.32 -2.34 11.36
C ASP A 159 19.46 -3.21 10.43
N ARG A 160 18.36 -3.75 10.95
CA ARG A 160 17.41 -4.53 10.14
C ARG A 160 16.74 -3.70 9.05
N GLY A 161 16.51 -2.42 9.28
CA GLY A 161 15.98 -1.50 8.27
C GLY A 161 16.93 -1.33 7.09
N PHE A 162 18.24 -1.23 7.32
CA PHE A 162 19.24 -1.17 6.25
C PHE A 162 19.25 -2.46 5.42
N GLU A 163 19.17 -3.64 6.04
CA GLU A 163 19.06 -4.91 5.32
C GLU A 163 17.78 -4.98 4.47
N PHE A 164 16.67 -4.41 4.97
CA PHE A 164 15.42 -4.34 4.23
C PHE A 164 15.54 -3.42 3.01
N ILE A 165 16.17 -2.25 3.15
CA ILE A 165 16.41 -1.33 2.04
C ILE A 165 17.23 -2.02 0.95
N GLU A 166 18.34 -2.68 1.30
CA GLU A 166 19.17 -3.41 0.34
C GLU A 166 18.37 -4.47 -0.41
N GLU A 167 17.55 -5.24 0.30
CA GLU A 167 16.69 -6.25 -0.34
C GLU A 167 15.58 -5.62 -1.20
N MET A 168 14.98 -4.50 -0.77
CA MET A 168 13.98 -3.78 -1.54
C MET A 168 14.57 -3.22 -2.85
N GLU A 169 15.78 -2.67 -2.81
CA GLU A 169 16.50 -2.22 -4.01
C GLU A 169 16.77 -3.38 -4.97
N ASN A 170 17.26 -4.52 -4.45
CA ASN A 170 17.51 -5.73 -5.25
C ASN A 170 16.23 -6.27 -5.92
N LEU A 171 15.09 -6.16 -5.26
CA LEU A 171 13.79 -6.60 -5.75
C LEU A 171 13.11 -5.56 -6.67
N GLY A 172 13.51 -4.30 -6.61
CA GLY A 172 12.82 -3.20 -7.29
C GLY A 172 11.52 -2.77 -6.57
N ILE A 173 11.50 -2.81 -5.23
CA ILE A 173 10.42 -2.26 -4.40
C ILE A 173 10.74 -0.80 -4.09
N ILE A 174 9.79 0.10 -4.32
CA ILE A 174 9.91 1.53 -3.98
C ILE A 174 9.94 1.66 -2.46
N ILE A 175 10.96 2.35 -1.96
CA ILE A 175 11.15 2.64 -0.54
C ILE A 175 10.40 3.92 -0.22
N ASP A 176 9.42 3.84 0.67
CA ASP A 176 8.66 4.98 1.15
C ASP A 176 9.08 5.34 2.58
N VAL A 177 9.53 6.57 2.77
CA VAL A 177 10.02 7.13 4.03
C VAL A 177 9.09 8.19 4.61
N SER A 178 7.83 8.21 4.19
CA SER A 178 6.86 9.27 4.56
C SER A 178 6.69 9.46 6.07
N HIS A 179 6.90 8.42 6.87
CA HIS A 179 6.74 8.42 8.32
C HIS A 179 8.04 8.13 9.09
N LEU A 180 9.18 7.99 8.39
CA LEU A 180 10.47 7.68 9.00
C LEU A 180 11.20 8.94 9.45
#